data_02b0c7a0fbd5791a3f72affff81cb75e
#
_entry.id   02b0c7a0fbd5791a3f72affff81cb75e
#
_cell.length_a   1.000
_cell.length_b   1.000
_cell.length_c   1.000
_cell.angle_alpha   90.00
_cell.angle_beta   90.00
_cell.angle_gamma   90.00
#
_symmetry.space_group_name_H-M   'P 1'
#
loop_
_entity.id
_entity.type
_entity.pdbx_description
1 polymer ?
#
loop_
_entity_poly.entity_id
_entity_poly.type
_entity_poly.pdbx_seq_one_letter_code
_entity_poly.pdbx_strand_id
1 'polypeptide(L)'
;MPKFNPISRWSERNQLLVLSLVVGIVVGLAAVLLKTLISVLQEGLRDAFGGVLGGSLYYLALPGIGMLLAMLFCKYVIKDSIGHGVTKALQAVSRHESRIRPHNMWSSVAASSVTIGFGGSVGAEAPIVYTGAAIGSNFARYMGLSYRSMTVLLGCGAAAAVAGIFKAPLAGVLFVLEILLFNISMTSMMPLLLSTVSATVVSYTLLGSSTPFECTLTPFELKNIPYYIILGLFCGACSIYFIRTTLKLEDRIGKMENVYLKWIMCAVGLGILIFLFPPLYGEGYESLGVLLNGKELSLDGQTPLAFLAHSPWSVPIFFMLILLLKVFSMTLTNAGGGVGGTFGPTLFVGAIAGFVVARTLNMLFDGTATSIPEQNFVLVGMAGLMAGVMQAPMTAIFLIAEISGGYDLFLPLILTSTIAFGTTRIVEKYSIYTKRIAQRGELLTHDSDQAVLTLLKVSDVIETDFSTVKIDDTLGRLVEVVSESTRNIFPVLDSVDRFQGFVSLEDIRKDMFRTDEYETLHVFNFMRSAEEYVYEDEKMDSVMKKFEVTSAWNLPVVRRDRTYVGFVSKSKIFSAYRDELKVVSQD
;
A
#
# COMPACT_ATOMS: atom_id res chain seq x y z
N MET A 1 24.87 -14.74 -10.35
CA MET A 1 24.56 -14.79 -11.80
C MET A 1 25.17 -13.56 -12.44
N PRO A 2 25.85 -13.66 -13.59
CA PRO A 2 26.39 -12.48 -14.28
C PRO A 2 25.19 -11.57 -14.65
N LYS A 3 25.29 -10.30 -14.25
CA LYS A 3 24.28 -9.28 -14.52
C LYS A 3 24.34 -8.95 -16.01
N PHE A 4 23.39 -9.48 -16.78
CA PHE A 4 23.26 -9.11 -18.20
C PHE A 4 22.64 -7.71 -18.26
N ASN A 5 23.47 -6.69 -18.42
CA ASN A 5 23.01 -5.32 -18.57
C ASN A 5 23.48 -4.78 -19.94
N PRO A 6 22.66 -4.92 -20.99
CA PRO A 6 23.01 -4.49 -22.35
C PRO A 6 23.19 -2.97 -22.47
N ILE A 7 22.61 -2.21 -21.55
CA ILE A 7 22.66 -0.74 -21.52
C ILE A 7 23.60 -0.19 -20.45
N SER A 8 24.48 -1.03 -19.89
CA SER A 8 25.43 -0.65 -18.80
C SER A 8 26.35 0.51 -19.14
N ARG A 9 26.56 0.80 -20.42
CA ARG A 9 27.38 1.94 -20.91
C ARG A 9 26.64 3.28 -20.86
N TRP A 10 25.31 3.28 -20.64
CA TRP A 10 24.52 4.49 -20.61
C TRP A 10 24.50 5.07 -19.19
N SER A 11 24.25 6.37 -19.10
CA SER A 11 24.00 6.99 -17.78
C SER A 11 22.79 6.34 -17.10
N GLU A 12 22.79 6.25 -15.78
CA GLU A 12 21.70 5.63 -15.01
C GLU A 12 20.34 6.27 -15.33
N ARG A 13 20.33 7.58 -15.57
CA ARG A 13 19.14 8.32 -16.02
C ARG A 13 18.58 7.80 -17.35
N ASN A 14 19.42 7.57 -18.34
CA ASN A 14 18.97 7.05 -19.66
C ASN A 14 18.51 5.60 -19.55
N GLN A 15 19.19 4.79 -18.71
CA GLN A 15 18.73 3.42 -18.41
C GLN A 15 17.33 3.44 -17.81
N LEU A 16 17.09 4.35 -16.85
CA LEU A 16 15.79 4.48 -16.17
C LEU A 16 14.68 4.86 -17.14
N LEU A 17 14.91 5.79 -18.09
CA LEU A 17 13.93 6.19 -19.09
C LEU A 17 13.55 5.03 -20.02
N VAL A 18 14.52 4.28 -20.54
CA VAL A 18 14.25 3.14 -21.43
C VAL A 18 13.55 2.02 -20.67
N LEU A 19 13.99 1.73 -19.44
CA LEU A 19 13.36 0.69 -18.62
C LEU A 19 11.95 1.07 -18.19
N SER A 20 11.65 2.35 -17.94
CA SER A 20 10.30 2.80 -17.63
C SER A 20 9.32 2.59 -18.79
N LEU A 21 9.77 2.84 -20.03
CA LEU A 21 8.98 2.53 -21.24
C LEU A 21 8.72 1.03 -21.36
N VAL A 22 9.75 0.18 -21.20
CA VAL A 22 9.61 -1.28 -21.27
C VAL A 22 8.69 -1.79 -20.16
N VAL A 23 8.87 -1.31 -18.93
CA VAL A 23 7.99 -1.65 -17.78
C VAL A 23 6.56 -1.24 -18.09
N GLY A 24 6.34 -0.03 -18.65
CA GLY A 24 5.01 0.42 -19.04
C GLY A 24 4.33 -0.51 -20.04
N ILE A 25 5.04 -0.94 -21.08
CA ILE A 25 4.52 -1.88 -22.09
C ILE A 25 4.16 -3.23 -21.43
N VAL A 26 5.08 -3.82 -20.66
CA VAL A 26 4.87 -5.13 -20.02
C VAL A 26 3.72 -5.09 -19.02
N VAL A 27 3.62 -4.02 -18.23
CA VAL A 27 2.53 -3.85 -17.26
C VAL A 27 1.20 -3.57 -17.97
N GLY A 28 1.21 -2.80 -19.07
CA GLY A 28 0.04 -2.61 -19.93
C GLY A 28 -0.49 -3.93 -20.46
N LEU A 29 0.39 -4.81 -20.96
CA LEU A 29 0.02 -6.16 -21.38
C LEU A 29 -0.55 -7.00 -20.23
N ALA A 30 0.03 -6.91 -19.04
CA ALA A 30 -0.48 -7.61 -17.85
C ALA A 30 -1.88 -7.10 -17.44
N ALA A 31 -2.15 -5.80 -17.56
CA ALA A 31 -3.47 -5.21 -17.29
C ALA A 31 -4.53 -5.68 -18.29
N VAL A 32 -4.18 -5.72 -19.58
CA VAL A 32 -5.04 -6.27 -20.64
C VAL A 32 -5.32 -7.75 -20.39
N LEU A 33 -4.27 -8.53 -20.08
CA LEU A 33 -4.41 -9.96 -19.77
C LEU A 33 -5.36 -10.19 -18.59
N LEU A 34 -5.22 -9.42 -17.51
CA LEU A 34 -6.10 -9.54 -16.33
C LEU A 34 -7.56 -9.28 -16.70
N LYS A 35 -7.85 -8.17 -17.41
CA LYS A 35 -9.21 -7.86 -17.85
C LYS A 35 -9.80 -8.95 -18.75
N THR A 36 -9.02 -9.41 -19.72
CA THR A 36 -9.45 -10.47 -20.63
C THR A 36 -9.71 -11.79 -19.89
N LEU A 37 -8.85 -12.18 -18.94
CA LEU A 37 -9.07 -13.37 -18.13
C LEU A 37 -10.34 -13.28 -17.28
N ILE A 38 -10.61 -12.12 -16.69
CA ILE A 38 -11.84 -11.90 -15.91
C ILE A 38 -13.08 -12.02 -16.81
N SER A 39 -13.11 -11.35 -17.97
CA SER A 39 -14.27 -11.39 -18.87
C SER A 39 -14.52 -12.80 -19.42
N VAL A 40 -13.48 -13.48 -19.89
CA VAL A 40 -13.59 -14.86 -20.41
C VAL A 40 -14.10 -15.83 -19.34
N LEU A 41 -13.62 -15.70 -18.08
CA LEU A 41 -14.11 -16.53 -16.98
C LEU A 41 -15.57 -16.21 -16.66
N GLN A 42 -15.97 -14.93 -16.60
CA GLN A 42 -17.35 -14.53 -16.30
C GLN A 42 -18.32 -14.97 -17.39
N GLU A 43 -17.98 -14.75 -18.66
CA GLU A 43 -18.80 -15.19 -19.81
C GLU A 43 -18.91 -16.71 -19.85
N GLY A 44 -17.77 -17.43 -19.77
CA GLY A 44 -17.76 -18.88 -19.80
C GLY A 44 -18.55 -19.53 -18.63
N LEU A 45 -18.51 -18.94 -17.43
CA LEU A 45 -19.31 -19.42 -16.29
C LEU A 45 -20.79 -19.08 -16.45
N ARG A 46 -21.12 -17.92 -17.03
CA ARG A 46 -22.50 -17.53 -17.34
C ARG A 46 -23.10 -18.48 -18.37
N ASP A 47 -22.38 -18.81 -19.42
CA ASP A 47 -22.83 -19.72 -20.48
C ASP A 47 -22.99 -21.17 -19.96
N ALA A 48 -22.05 -21.62 -19.14
CA ALA A 48 -22.07 -22.99 -18.59
C ALA A 48 -23.18 -23.21 -17.54
N PHE A 49 -23.44 -22.24 -16.69
CA PHE A 49 -24.30 -22.41 -15.51
C PHE A 49 -25.58 -21.57 -15.52
N GLY A 50 -25.66 -20.52 -16.34
CA GLY A 50 -26.82 -19.62 -16.40
C GLY A 50 -28.13 -20.32 -16.80
N GLY A 51 -28.07 -21.35 -17.63
CA GLY A 51 -29.21 -22.17 -18.05
C GLY A 51 -29.54 -23.35 -17.11
N VAL A 52 -28.57 -23.87 -16.39
CA VAL A 52 -28.69 -25.14 -15.64
C VAL A 52 -29.20 -24.93 -14.21
N LEU A 53 -28.86 -23.80 -13.55
CA LEU A 53 -29.15 -23.54 -12.14
C LEU A 53 -30.30 -22.53 -11.91
N GLY A 54 -31.16 -22.31 -12.89
CA GLY A 54 -32.37 -21.49 -12.69
C GLY A 54 -32.07 -20.04 -12.32
N GLY A 55 -31.24 -19.37 -13.11
CA GLY A 55 -31.08 -17.91 -13.16
C GLY A 55 -30.40 -17.22 -11.99
N SER A 56 -30.61 -17.65 -10.75
CA SER A 56 -30.07 -16.95 -9.56
C SER A 56 -29.26 -17.81 -8.59
N LEU A 57 -29.41 -19.14 -8.64
CA LEU A 57 -28.72 -20.04 -7.70
C LEU A 57 -27.20 -20.15 -7.92
N TYR A 58 -26.70 -19.85 -9.14
CA TYR A 58 -25.26 -19.84 -9.38
C TYR A 58 -24.53 -18.72 -8.60
N TYR A 59 -25.22 -17.60 -8.30
CA TYR A 59 -24.67 -16.53 -7.47
C TYR A 59 -24.33 -16.98 -6.04
N LEU A 60 -25.01 -18.04 -5.56
CA LEU A 60 -24.80 -18.56 -4.20
C LEU A 60 -23.48 -19.34 -4.08
N ALA A 61 -23.12 -20.12 -5.09
CA ALA A 61 -22.01 -21.08 -5.02
C ALA A 61 -20.72 -20.59 -5.68
N LEU A 62 -20.81 -19.92 -6.85
CA LEU A 62 -19.62 -19.57 -7.64
C LEU A 62 -18.61 -18.68 -6.90
N PRO A 63 -19.03 -17.60 -6.18
CA PRO A 63 -18.05 -16.78 -5.46
C PRO A 63 -17.27 -17.57 -4.40
N GLY A 64 -17.94 -18.50 -3.70
CA GLY A 64 -17.29 -19.39 -2.73
C GLY A 64 -16.28 -20.33 -3.37
N ILE A 65 -16.58 -20.88 -4.56
CA ILE A 65 -15.66 -21.71 -5.33
C ILE A 65 -14.45 -20.92 -5.79
N GLY A 66 -14.64 -19.70 -6.34
CA GLY A 66 -13.55 -18.83 -6.75
C GLY A 66 -12.60 -18.47 -5.61
N MET A 67 -13.15 -18.16 -4.44
CA MET A 67 -12.37 -17.91 -3.22
C MET A 67 -11.57 -19.15 -2.80
N LEU A 68 -12.16 -20.35 -2.87
CA LEU A 68 -11.47 -21.60 -2.54
C LEU A 68 -10.30 -21.86 -3.48
N LEU A 69 -10.53 -21.74 -4.78
CA LEU A 69 -9.48 -21.94 -5.78
C LEU A 69 -8.32 -20.97 -5.61
N ALA A 70 -8.61 -19.69 -5.38
CA ALA A 70 -7.59 -18.67 -5.12
C ALA A 70 -6.82 -18.96 -3.81
N MET A 71 -7.52 -19.35 -2.75
CA MET A 71 -6.91 -19.75 -1.48
C MET A 71 -5.99 -20.96 -1.64
N LEU A 72 -6.43 -22.01 -2.31
CA LEU A 72 -5.63 -23.21 -2.56
C LEU A 72 -4.40 -22.91 -3.43
N PHE A 73 -4.58 -22.09 -4.45
CA PHE A 73 -3.48 -21.60 -5.30
C PHE A 73 -2.42 -20.86 -4.48
N CYS A 74 -2.82 -19.90 -3.65
CA CYS A 74 -1.89 -19.17 -2.77
C CYS A 74 -1.20 -20.09 -1.77
N LYS A 75 -1.94 -21.03 -1.15
CA LYS A 75 -1.42 -21.92 -0.10
C LYS A 75 -0.48 -23.00 -0.61
N TYR A 76 -0.82 -23.67 -1.72
CA TYR A 76 -0.10 -24.86 -2.18
C TYR A 76 0.86 -24.58 -3.35
N VAL A 77 0.51 -23.68 -4.27
CA VAL A 77 1.33 -23.37 -5.46
C VAL A 77 2.32 -22.26 -5.14
N ILE A 78 1.84 -21.13 -4.67
CA ILE A 78 2.68 -19.93 -4.44
C ILE A 78 3.41 -20.00 -3.09
N LYS A 79 2.77 -20.60 -2.07
CA LYS A 79 3.27 -20.69 -0.68
C LYS A 79 3.59 -19.32 -0.08
N ASP A 80 2.83 -18.30 -0.51
CA ASP A 80 2.92 -16.93 -0.02
C ASP A 80 1.54 -16.29 -0.01
N SER A 81 1.33 -15.31 0.90
CA SER A 81 0.09 -14.56 0.94
C SER A 81 0.17 -13.38 -0.04
N ILE A 82 -0.71 -13.31 -1.03
CA ILE A 82 -0.77 -12.15 -1.94
C ILE A 82 -1.38 -10.95 -1.22
N GLY A 83 -2.41 -11.16 -0.38
CA GLY A 83 -3.01 -10.13 0.49
C GLY A 83 -3.50 -8.89 -0.26
N HIS A 84 -3.46 -7.73 0.42
CA HIS A 84 -3.86 -6.44 -0.16
C HIS A 84 -2.70 -5.84 -0.97
N GLY A 85 -2.75 -5.93 -2.29
CA GLY A 85 -1.65 -5.59 -3.20
C GLY A 85 -1.04 -4.19 -3.00
N VAL A 86 -1.88 -3.13 -2.92
CA VAL A 86 -1.40 -1.74 -2.69
C VAL A 86 -0.69 -1.60 -1.35
N THR A 87 -1.24 -2.17 -0.27
CA THR A 87 -0.61 -2.17 1.06
C THR A 87 0.75 -2.86 1.04
N LYS A 88 0.89 -3.97 0.29
CA LYS A 88 2.17 -4.68 0.15
C LYS A 88 3.17 -3.93 -0.71
N ALA A 89 2.73 -3.25 -1.77
CA ALA A 89 3.59 -2.37 -2.55
C ALA A 89 4.14 -1.23 -1.68
N LEU A 90 3.29 -0.60 -0.89
CA LEU A 90 3.67 0.44 0.06
C LEU A 90 4.64 -0.10 1.14
N GLN A 91 4.39 -1.30 1.67
CA GLN A 91 5.28 -1.97 2.62
C GLN A 91 6.65 -2.31 2.01
N ALA A 92 6.70 -2.72 0.73
CA ALA A 92 7.94 -3.01 0.03
C ALA A 92 8.81 -1.75 -0.12
N VAL A 93 8.20 -0.59 -0.38
CA VAL A 93 8.89 0.71 -0.41
C VAL A 93 9.41 1.07 0.98
N SER A 94 8.56 0.91 2.00
CA SER A 94 8.86 1.37 3.37
C SER A 94 9.93 0.51 4.08
N ARG A 95 10.00 -0.80 3.84
CA ARG A 95 10.82 -1.73 4.66
C ARG A 95 11.72 -2.70 3.91
N HIS A 96 11.45 -2.97 2.63
CA HIS A 96 12.09 -4.06 1.90
C HIS A 96 13.02 -3.58 0.79
N GLU A 97 13.62 -2.41 0.94
CA GLU A 97 14.53 -1.84 -0.07
C GLU A 97 13.91 -1.87 -1.49
N SER A 98 12.60 -1.67 -1.60
CA SER A 98 11.81 -1.77 -2.85
C SER A 98 11.91 -3.12 -3.55
N ARG A 99 12.21 -4.20 -2.82
CA ARG A 99 12.34 -5.56 -3.36
C ARG A 99 11.04 -6.33 -3.19
N ILE A 100 10.49 -6.79 -4.31
CA ILE A 100 9.30 -7.65 -4.35
C ILE A 100 9.68 -9.03 -4.89
N ARG A 101 9.11 -10.10 -4.32
CA ARG A 101 9.36 -11.48 -4.76
C ARG A 101 8.94 -11.67 -6.22
N PRO A 102 9.73 -12.36 -7.07
CA PRO A 102 9.49 -12.46 -8.51
C PRO A 102 8.15 -13.09 -8.90
N HIS A 103 7.63 -14.05 -8.12
CA HIS A 103 6.35 -14.68 -8.43
C HIS A 103 5.19 -13.68 -8.48
N ASN A 104 5.29 -12.53 -7.77
CA ASN A 104 4.25 -11.50 -7.76
C ASN A 104 4.10 -10.77 -9.12
N MET A 105 5.03 -10.97 -10.05
CA MET A 105 4.90 -10.46 -11.42
C MET A 105 3.72 -11.11 -12.19
N TRP A 106 3.21 -12.26 -11.74
CA TRP A 106 2.11 -12.98 -12.40
C TRP A 106 1.08 -13.57 -11.42
N SER A 107 1.50 -13.95 -10.20
CA SER A 107 0.64 -14.69 -9.25
C SER A 107 -0.57 -13.88 -8.78
N SER A 108 -0.43 -12.55 -8.63
CA SER A 108 -1.53 -11.66 -8.25
C SER A 108 -2.60 -11.60 -9.35
N VAL A 109 -2.19 -11.54 -10.63
CA VAL A 109 -3.09 -11.58 -11.78
C VAL A 109 -3.84 -12.91 -11.83
N ALA A 110 -3.14 -14.04 -11.69
CA ALA A 110 -3.76 -15.36 -11.74
C ALA A 110 -4.79 -15.57 -10.60
N ALA A 111 -4.43 -15.23 -9.36
CA ALA A 111 -5.32 -15.40 -8.21
C ALA A 111 -6.55 -14.47 -8.26
N SER A 112 -6.36 -13.21 -8.68
CA SER A 112 -7.45 -12.24 -8.75
C SER A 112 -8.39 -12.49 -9.93
N SER A 113 -7.89 -12.92 -11.08
CA SER A 113 -8.76 -13.29 -12.21
C SER A 113 -9.72 -14.42 -11.85
N VAL A 114 -9.24 -15.44 -11.11
CA VAL A 114 -10.11 -16.51 -10.60
C VAL A 114 -11.10 -15.96 -9.56
N THR A 115 -10.65 -15.18 -8.58
CA THR A 115 -11.54 -14.62 -7.56
C THR A 115 -12.66 -13.78 -8.17
N ILE A 116 -12.33 -12.84 -9.07
CA ILE A 116 -13.27 -11.89 -9.66
C ILE A 116 -14.10 -12.57 -10.75
N GLY A 117 -13.47 -13.41 -11.57
CA GLY A 117 -14.15 -14.17 -12.63
C GLY A 117 -15.27 -15.06 -12.10
N PHE A 118 -15.10 -15.65 -10.91
CA PHE A 118 -16.13 -16.41 -10.21
C PHE A 118 -17.11 -15.54 -9.41
N GLY A 119 -17.01 -14.22 -9.48
CA GLY A 119 -17.94 -13.28 -8.86
C GLY A 119 -17.58 -12.78 -7.47
N GLY A 120 -16.33 -12.96 -7.03
CA GLY A 120 -15.84 -12.35 -5.81
C GLY A 120 -15.99 -10.83 -5.84
N SER A 121 -16.52 -10.23 -4.77
CA SER A 121 -16.94 -8.83 -4.69
C SER A 121 -15.79 -7.87 -4.41
N VAL A 122 -14.74 -7.89 -5.24
CA VAL A 122 -13.48 -7.13 -5.09
C VAL A 122 -13.02 -6.55 -6.42
N GLY A 123 -12.09 -5.60 -6.41
CA GLY A 123 -11.57 -4.95 -7.61
C GLY A 123 -10.25 -5.57 -8.11
N ALA A 124 -10.01 -5.47 -9.42
CA ALA A 124 -8.80 -5.96 -10.10
C ALA A 124 -7.60 -5.01 -9.94
N GLU A 125 -7.81 -3.78 -9.50
CA GLU A 125 -6.82 -2.69 -9.55
C GLU A 125 -5.65 -2.93 -8.58
N ALA A 126 -5.92 -3.34 -7.34
CA ALA A 126 -4.86 -3.58 -6.37
C ALA A 126 -3.96 -4.77 -6.74
N PRO A 127 -4.48 -5.91 -7.23
CA PRO A 127 -3.66 -6.98 -7.80
C PRO A 127 -2.76 -6.54 -8.95
N ILE A 128 -3.28 -5.76 -9.91
CA ILE A 128 -2.47 -5.30 -11.03
C ILE A 128 -1.42 -4.27 -10.62
N VAL A 129 -1.74 -3.38 -9.67
CA VAL A 129 -0.77 -2.43 -9.09
C VAL A 129 0.39 -3.19 -8.43
N TYR A 130 0.10 -4.25 -7.69
CA TYR A 130 1.15 -5.06 -7.06
C TYR A 130 1.97 -5.85 -8.10
N THR A 131 1.32 -6.36 -9.14
CA THR A 131 2.01 -6.99 -10.28
C THR A 131 2.92 -5.99 -10.99
N GLY A 132 2.44 -4.79 -11.29
CA GLY A 132 3.23 -3.72 -11.92
C GLY A 132 4.42 -3.31 -11.06
N ALA A 133 4.20 -3.09 -9.76
CA ALA A 133 5.26 -2.80 -8.80
C ALA A 133 6.31 -3.93 -8.75
N ALA A 134 5.88 -5.20 -8.79
CA ALA A 134 6.77 -6.36 -8.83
C ALA A 134 7.57 -6.43 -10.13
N ILE A 135 6.97 -6.12 -11.28
CA ILE A 135 7.66 -6.05 -12.57
C ILE A 135 8.75 -4.97 -12.52
N GLY A 136 8.40 -3.73 -12.12
CA GLY A 136 9.36 -2.64 -12.01
C GLY A 136 10.52 -2.95 -11.08
N SER A 137 10.24 -3.45 -9.87
CA SER A 137 11.22 -3.87 -8.88
C SER A 137 12.19 -4.95 -9.41
N ASN A 138 11.65 -5.99 -10.06
CA ASN A 138 12.47 -7.10 -10.56
C ASN A 138 13.29 -6.72 -11.79
N PHE A 139 12.77 -5.89 -12.70
CA PHE A 139 13.54 -5.36 -13.83
C PHE A 139 14.74 -4.54 -13.33
N ALA A 140 14.54 -3.63 -12.38
CA ALA A 140 15.62 -2.86 -11.78
C ALA A 140 16.69 -3.76 -11.14
N ARG A 141 16.27 -4.80 -10.42
CA ARG A 141 17.14 -5.77 -9.79
C ARG A 141 17.95 -6.59 -10.81
N TYR A 142 17.32 -7.04 -11.91
CA TYR A 142 18.02 -7.76 -12.99
C TYR A 142 19.09 -6.91 -13.64
N MET A 143 18.82 -5.60 -13.84
CA MET A 143 19.75 -4.65 -14.42
C MET A 143 20.81 -4.17 -13.41
N GLY A 144 20.66 -4.47 -12.12
CA GLY A 144 21.61 -4.10 -11.08
C GLY A 144 21.64 -2.62 -10.76
N LEU A 145 20.49 -1.93 -10.90
CA LEU A 145 20.34 -0.52 -10.62
C LEU A 145 20.42 -0.20 -9.13
N SER A 146 20.69 1.07 -8.81
CA SER A 146 20.67 1.58 -7.44
C SER A 146 19.31 1.40 -6.76
N TYR A 147 19.30 1.46 -5.42
CA TYR A 147 18.07 1.41 -4.63
C TYR A 147 17.06 2.48 -5.08
N ARG A 148 17.55 3.70 -5.30
CA ARG A 148 16.72 4.84 -5.76
C ARG A 148 16.05 4.55 -7.10
N SER A 149 16.83 4.11 -8.10
CA SER A 149 16.30 3.74 -9.41
C SER A 149 15.36 2.54 -9.35
N MET A 150 15.59 1.57 -8.43
CA MET A 150 14.67 0.46 -8.18
C MET A 150 13.34 0.96 -7.62
N THR A 151 13.36 1.91 -6.68
CA THR A 151 12.15 2.52 -6.11
C THR A 151 11.37 3.26 -7.19
N VAL A 152 12.04 4.07 -8.03
CA VAL A 152 11.37 4.78 -9.13
C VAL A 152 10.74 3.80 -10.13
N LEU A 153 11.44 2.72 -10.53
CA LEU A 153 10.89 1.72 -11.46
C LEU A 153 9.74 0.91 -10.84
N LEU A 154 9.78 0.64 -9.53
CA LEU A 154 8.62 0.08 -8.81
C LEU A 154 7.42 1.01 -8.93
N GLY A 155 7.62 2.31 -8.71
CA GLY A 155 6.60 3.34 -8.91
C GLY A 155 6.10 3.41 -10.35
N CYS A 156 7.00 3.36 -11.33
CA CYS A 156 6.65 3.30 -12.76
C CYS A 156 5.74 2.11 -13.07
N GLY A 157 6.05 0.93 -12.52
CA GLY A 157 5.21 -0.25 -12.68
C GLY A 157 3.83 -0.11 -12.04
N ALA A 158 3.76 0.45 -10.83
CA ALA A 158 2.49 0.71 -10.16
C ALA A 158 1.64 1.76 -10.88
N ALA A 159 2.25 2.85 -11.36
CA ALA A 159 1.60 3.89 -12.15
C ALA A 159 1.06 3.34 -13.49
N ALA A 160 1.90 2.57 -14.20
CA ALA A 160 1.54 1.91 -15.45
C ALA A 160 0.36 0.93 -15.28
N ALA A 161 0.26 0.26 -14.12
CA ALA A 161 -0.85 -0.64 -13.82
C ALA A 161 -2.19 0.11 -13.73
N VAL A 162 -2.23 1.24 -13.02
CA VAL A 162 -3.43 2.09 -12.93
C VAL A 162 -3.75 2.68 -14.31
N ALA A 163 -2.74 3.20 -15.00
CA ALA A 163 -2.90 3.76 -16.33
C ALA A 163 -3.43 2.73 -17.35
N GLY A 164 -2.92 1.50 -17.31
CA GLY A 164 -3.32 0.42 -18.23
C GLY A 164 -4.73 -0.10 -17.97
N ILE A 165 -5.13 -0.24 -16.69
CA ILE A 165 -6.44 -0.81 -16.37
C ILE A 165 -7.58 0.19 -16.61
N PHE A 166 -7.34 1.48 -16.35
CA PHE A 166 -8.33 2.55 -16.49
C PHE A 166 -8.19 3.40 -17.76
N LYS A 167 -7.12 3.24 -18.53
CA LYS A 167 -6.75 4.12 -19.65
C LYS A 167 -6.54 5.57 -19.20
N ALA A 168 -6.01 5.77 -17.98
CA ALA A 168 -5.91 7.03 -17.26
C ALA A 168 -4.45 7.33 -16.87
N PRO A 169 -3.62 7.89 -17.76
CA PRO A 169 -2.18 8.06 -17.53
C PRO A 169 -1.87 9.06 -16.41
N LEU A 170 -2.58 10.20 -16.31
CA LEU A 170 -2.36 11.19 -15.25
C LEU A 170 -2.76 10.64 -13.88
N ALA A 171 -3.90 9.95 -13.81
CA ALA A 171 -4.32 9.29 -12.59
C ALA A 171 -3.30 8.25 -12.12
N GLY A 172 -2.66 7.53 -13.02
CA GLY A 172 -1.59 6.58 -12.69
C GLY A 172 -0.38 7.24 -12.04
N VAL A 173 0.07 8.39 -12.53
CA VAL A 173 1.15 9.18 -11.93
C VAL A 173 0.74 9.67 -10.54
N LEU A 174 -0.43 10.30 -10.42
CA LEU A 174 -0.93 10.85 -9.16
C LEU A 174 -1.17 9.78 -8.10
N PHE A 175 -1.60 8.58 -8.50
CA PHE A 175 -1.74 7.42 -7.62
C PHE A 175 -0.42 7.09 -6.90
N VAL A 176 0.68 7.09 -7.62
CA VAL A 176 2.00 6.81 -7.03
C VAL A 176 2.42 7.92 -6.09
N LEU A 177 2.18 9.18 -6.46
CA LEU A 177 2.51 10.35 -5.65
C LEU A 177 1.74 10.39 -4.32
N GLU A 178 0.43 10.16 -4.36
CA GLU A 178 -0.44 10.30 -3.19
C GLU A 178 -0.52 9.03 -2.33
N ILE A 179 -0.57 7.86 -2.96
CA ILE A 179 -0.87 6.60 -2.25
C ILE A 179 0.40 5.84 -1.88
N LEU A 180 1.38 5.75 -2.78
CA LEU A 180 2.63 5.06 -2.49
C LEU A 180 3.65 5.96 -1.77
N LEU A 181 3.31 7.24 -1.55
CA LEU A 181 4.06 8.18 -0.72
C LEU A 181 5.53 8.36 -1.18
N PHE A 182 5.75 8.44 -2.48
CA PHE A 182 7.08 8.72 -3.00
C PHE A 182 7.45 10.21 -2.83
N ASN A 183 8.62 10.49 -2.26
CA ASN A 183 9.28 11.77 -2.46
C ASN A 183 9.83 11.80 -3.88
N ILE A 184 9.06 12.35 -4.81
CA ILE A 184 9.45 12.39 -6.21
C ILE A 184 10.14 13.71 -6.52
N SER A 185 11.40 13.60 -6.95
CA SER A 185 12.09 14.70 -7.60
C SER A 185 11.58 14.88 -9.04
N MET A 186 11.78 16.08 -9.60
CA MET A 186 11.46 16.36 -11.02
C MET A 186 12.11 15.35 -11.98
N THR A 187 13.24 14.78 -11.61
CA THR A 187 13.95 13.74 -12.40
C THR A 187 13.18 12.43 -12.49
N SER A 188 12.32 12.11 -11.52
CA SER A 188 11.51 10.88 -11.49
C SER A 188 10.17 11.02 -12.22
N MET A 189 9.71 12.24 -12.50
CA MET A 189 8.44 12.48 -13.18
C MET A 189 8.43 11.96 -14.64
N MET A 190 9.54 12.15 -15.37
CA MET A 190 9.63 11.71 -16.77
C MET A 190 9.53 10.18 -16.93
N PRO A 191 10.25 9.35 -16.15
CA PRO A 191 10.05 7.90 -16.15
C PRO A 191 8.61 7.48 -15.84
N LEU A 192 7.94 8.12 -14.86
CA LEU A 192 6.55 7.83 -14.50
C LEU A 192 5.60 8.12 -15.66
N LEU A 193 5.68 9.33 -16.26
CA LEU A 193 4.86 9.70 -17.41
C LEU A 193 5.08 8.77 -18.60
N LEU A 194 6.34 8.42 -18.88
CA LEU A 194 6.67 7.53 -20.00
C LEU A 194 6.08 6.13 -19.79
N SER A 195 6.13 5.61 -18.57
CA SER A 195 5.57 4.28 -18.25
C SER A 195 4.03 4.28 -18.32
N THR A 196 3.37 5.32 -17.78
CA THR A 196 1.90 5.40 -17.82
C THR A 196 1.36 5.57 -19.22
N VAL A 197 1.97 6.45 -20.03
CA VAL A 197 1.59 6.64 -21.44
C VAL A 197 1.79 5.35 -22.23
N SER A 198 2.94 4.65 -22.05
CA SER A 198 3.20 3.38 -22.74
C SER A 198 2.15 2.32 -22.40
N ALA A 199 1.78 2.18 -21.12
CA ALA A 199 0.76 1.23 -20.68
C ALA A 199 -0.63 1.60 -21.23
N THR A 200 -0.95 2.88 -21.26
CA THR A 200 -2.22 3.38 -21.82
C THR A 200 -2.31 3.12 -23.32
N VAL A 201 -1.24 3.36 -24.06
CA VAL A 201 -1.19 3.07 -25.50
C VAL A 201 -1.42 1.58 -25.77
N VAL A 202 -0.76 0.69 -25.00
CA VAL A 202 -0.99 -0.77 -25.11
C VAL A 202 -2.46 -1.10 -24.84
N SER A 203 -3.05 -0.52 -23.80
CA SER A 203 -4.46 -0.76 -23.46
C SER A 203 -5.42 -0.27 -24.56
N TYR A 204 -5.20 0.92 -25.12
CA TYR A 204 -5.99 1.43 -26.24
C TYR A 204 -5.85 0.57 -27.49
N THR A 205 -4.65 0.09 -27.78
CA THR A 205 -4.40 -0.73 -28.98
C THR A 205 -5.10 -2.09 -28.90
N LEU A 206 -5.11 -2.72 -27.72
CA LEU A 206 -5.62 -4.08 -27.56
C LEU A 206 -7.08 -4.16 -27.11
N LEU A 207 -7.57 -3.20 -26.32
CA LEU A 207 -8.95 -3.16 -25.80
C LEU A 207 -9.82 -2.09 -26.48
N GLY A 208 -9.34 -1.46 -27.55
CA GLY A 208 -10.06 -0.41 -28.27
C GLY A 208 -10.00 0.96 -27.59
N SER A 209 -10.57 1.98 -28.25
CA SER A 209 -10.49 3.39 -27.84
C SER A 209 -11.66 3.84 -26.94
N SER A 210 -12.68 3.01 -26.68
CA SER A 210 -13.80 3.38 -25.80
C SER A 210 -13.31 3.69 -24.39
N THR A 211 -13.90 4.70 -23.78
CA THR A 211 -13.70 4.99 -22.35
C THR A 211 -14.28 3.86 -21.49
N PRO A 212 -13.73 3.60 -20.31
CA PRO A 212 -14.25 2.55 -19.42
C PRO A 212 -15.73 2.73 -19.05
N PHE A 213 -16.19 3.98 -19.00
CA PHE A 213 -17.58 4.34 -18.73
C PHE A 213 -18.08 5.30 -19.81
N GLU A 214 -18.95 4.79 -20.69
CA GLU A 214 -19.69 5.65 -21.61
C GLU A 214 -20.84 6.30 -20.84
N CYS A 215 -20.86 7.61 -20.75
CA CYS A 215 -21.90 8.36 -20.05
C CYS A 215 -22.25 9.64 -20.82
N THR A 216 -23.53 9.99 -20.77
CA THR A 216 -24.01 11.28 -21.29
C THR A 216 -23.99 12.30 -20.15
N LEU A 217 -22.98 13.18 -20.17
CA LEU A 217 -22.87 14.23 -19.16
C LEU A 217 -23.78 15.42 -19.51
N THR A 218 -24.43 15.96 -18.51
CA THR A 218 -25.05 17.28 -18.61
C THR A 218 -24.07 18.36 -18.21
N PRO A 219 -24.09 19.54 -18.87
CA PRO A 219 -23.21 20.64 -18.51
C PRO A 219 -23.34 21.02 -17.02
N PHE A 220 -22.23 21.43 -16.41
CA PHE A 220 -22.21 21.91 -15.06
C PHE A 220 -22.98 23.21 -14.90
N GLU A 221 -23.86 23.28 -13.89
CA GLU A 221 -24.61 24.49 -13.53
C GLU A 221 -24.26 24.92 -12.11
N LEU A 222 -23.99 26.22 -11.92
CA LEU A 222 -23.61 26.80 -10.62
C LEU A 222 -24.67 26.62 -9.54
N LYS A 223 -25.95 26.55 -9.91
CA LYS A 223 -27.07 26.31 -8.98
C LYS A 223 -26.94 24.97 -8.23
N ASN A 224 -26.19 24.02 -8.77
CA ASN A 224 -26.01 22.68 -8.20
C ASN A 224 -24.88 22.59 -7.16
N ILE A 225 -24.10 23.67 -6.94
CA ILE A 225 -23.00 23.69 -5.96
C ILE A 225 -23.42 23.25 -4.55
N PRO A 226 -24.54 23.72 -3.96
CA PRO A 226 -24.95 23.28 -2.63
C PRO A 226 -25.15 21.77 -2.53
N TYR A 227 -25.66 21.15 -3.59
CA TYR A 227 -25.92 19.71 -3.62
C TYR A 227 -24.62 18.90 -3.73
N TYR A 228 -23.59 19.42 -4.42
CA TYR A 228 -22.25 18.80 -4.43
C TYR A 228 -21.56 18.90 -3.07
N ILE A 229 -21.81 19.94 -2.29
CA ILE A 229 -21.33 20.06 -0.91
C ILE A 229 -21.98 18.97 -0.04
N ILE A 230 -23.31 18.79 -0.15
CA ILE A 230 -24.04 17.72 0.56
C ILE A 230 -23.49 16.35 0.16
N LEU A 231 -23.24 16.12 -1.13
CA LEU A 231 -22.64 14.87 -1.62
C LEU A 231 -21.25 14.67 -1.02
N GLY A 232 -20.42 15.71 -0.93
CA GLY A 232 -19.07 15.61 -0.34
C GLY A 232 -19.10 15.22 1.13
N LEU A 233 -19.99 15.82 1.92
CA LEU A 233 -20.18 15.45 3.33
C LEU A 233 -20.71 14.01 3.49
N PHE A 234 -21.67 13.62 2.64
CA PHE A 234 -22.18 12.25 2.63
C PHE A 234 -21.11 11.23 2.25
N CYS A 235 -20.32 11.49 1.20
CA CYS A 235 -19.18 10.65 0.82
C CYS A 235 -18.13 10.57 1.93
N GLY A 236 -17.86 11.66 2.63
CA GLY A 236 -16.97 11.66 3.80
C GLY A 236 -17.48 10.73 4.92
N ALA A 237 -18.76 10.82 5.26
CA ALA A 237 -19.38 9.93 6.26
C ALA A 237 -19.35 8.47 5.82
N CYS A 238 -19.67 8.19 4.55
CA CYS A 238 -19.57 6.84 3.97
C CYS A 238 -18.13 6.31 3.97
N SER A 239 -17.14 7.18 3.74
CA SER A 239 -15.71 6.81 3.78
C SER A 239 -15.26 6.38 5.17
N ILE A 240 -15.68 7.10 6.21
CA ILE A 240 -15.41 6.73 7.61
C ILE A 240 -16.04 5.37 7.93
N TYR A 241 -17.30 5.18 7.53
CA TYR A 241 -17.99 3.90 7.68
C TYR A 241 -17.25 2.77 6.95
N PHE A 242 -16.86 2.99 5.69
CA PHE A 242 -16.12 2.02 4.87
C PHE A 242 -14.81 1.58 5.54
N ILE A 243 -13.97 2.53 5.95
CA ILE A 243 -12.67 2.26 6.57
C ILE A 243 -12.85 1.48 7.87
N ARG A 244 -13.71 1.96 8.77
CA ARG A 244 -13.89 1.35 10.10
C ARG A 244 -14.49 -0.04 10.02
N THR A 245 -15.52 -0.22 9.19
CA THR A 245 -16.21 -1.50 9.05
C THR A 245 -15.31 -2.54 8.41
N THR A 246 -14.59 -2.19 7.34
CA THR A 246 -13.63 -3.09 6.68
C THR A 246 -12.58 -3.60 7.69
N LEU A 247 -11.88 -2.69 8.35
CA LEU A 247 -10.78 -3.06 9.26
C LEU A 247 -11.28 -3.86 10.48
N LYS A 248 -12.43 -3.47 11.04
CA LYS A 248 -13.02 -4.18 12.17
C LYS A 248 -13.46 -5.60 11.80
N LEU A 249 -14.00 -5.77 10.61
CA LEU A 249 -14.44 -7.08 10.12
C LEU A 249 -13.25 -7.96 9.74
N GLU A 250 -12.23 -7.41 9.07
CA GLU A 250 -10.98 -8.09 8.78
C GLU A 250 -10.29 -8.59 10.07
N ASP A 251 -10.23 -7.75 11.11
CA ASP A 251 -9.64 -8.12 12.39
C ASP A 251 -10.42 -9.25 13.09
N ARG A 252 -11.76 -9.17 13.07
CA ARG A 252 -12.60 -10.22 13.68
C ARG A 252 -12.46 -11.57 12.98
N ILE A 253 -12.55 -11.56 11.63
CA ILE A 253 -12.44 -12.78 10.84
C ILE A 253 -10.98 -13.30 10.87
N GLY A 254 -10.00 -12.38 10.94
CA GLY A 254 -8.57 -12.71 11.04
C GLY A 254 -8.20 -13.55 12.24
N LYS A 255 -8.93 -13.41 13.38
CA LYS A 255 -8.71 -14.19 14.61
C LYS A 255 -9.09 -15.66 14.52
N MET A 256 -9.78 -16.07 13.45
CA MET A 256 -10.13 -17.47 13.23
C MET A 256 -8.91 -18.26 12.72
N GLU A 257 -8.51 -19.29 13.47
CA GLU A 257 -7.34 -20.12 13.14
C GLU A 257 -7.61 -21.12 12.00
N ASN A 258 -8.81 -21.69 11.96
CA ASN A 258 -9.15 -22.67 10.94
C ASN A 258 -9.49 -22.01 9.60
N VAL A 259 -8.57 -22.14 8.65
CA VAL A 259 -8.67 -21.49 7.33
C VAL A 259 -9.90 -21.99 6.53
N TYR A 260 -10.25 -23.28 6.62
CA TYR A 260 -11.38 -23.84 5.89
C TYR A 260 -12.73 -23.43 6.51
N LEU A 261 -12.83 -23.39 7.84
CA LEU A 261 -14.03 -22.87 8.53
C LEU A 261 -14.26 -21.39 8.20
N LYS A 262 -13.18 -20.61 8.21
CA LYS A 262 -13.18 -19.22 7.80
C LYS A 262 -13.68 -19.04 6.37
N TRP A 263 -13.17 -19.86 5.43
CA TRP A 263 -13.62 -19.84 4.05
C TRP A 263 -15.11 -20.17 3.93
N ILE A 264 -15.61 -21.24 4.57
CA ILE A 264 -17.03 -21.64 4.50
C ILE A 264 -17.93 -20.51 5.01
N MET A 265 -17.66 -19.93 6.18
CA MET A 265 -18.44 -18.84 6.73
C MET A 265 -18.48 -17.63 5.79
N CYS A 266 -17.32 -17.25 5.25
CA CYS A 266 -17.23 -16.13 4.31
C CYS A 266 -17.94 -16.43 2.98
N ALA A 267 -17.81 -17.65 2.45
CA ALA A 267 -18.43 -18.07 1.20
C ALA A 267 -19.98 -18.10 1.31
N VAL A 268 -20.50 -18.67 2.40
CA VAL A 268 -21.96 -18.70 2.64
C VAL A 268 -22.49 -17.27 2.84
N GLY A 269 -21.84 -16.46 3.66
CA GLY A 269 -22.24 -15.07 3.87
C GLY A 269 -22.22 -14.24 2.59
N LEU A 270 -21.17 -14.37 1.78
CA LEU A 270 -21.03 -13.70 0.49
C LEU A 270 -22.11 -14.18 -0.50
N GLY A 271 -22.32 -15.50 -0.61
CA GLY A 271 -23.33 -16.08 -1.50
C GLY A 271 -24.74 -15.56 -1.18
N ILE A 272 -25.13 -15.53 0.09
CA ILE A 272 -26.41 -14.98 0.53
C ILE A 272 -26.53 -13.50 0.17
N LEU A 273 -25.50 -12.69 0.41
CA LEU A 273 -25.50 -11.27 0.08
C LEU A 273 -25.68 -11.03 -1.42
N ILE A 274 -24.96 -11.77 -2.26
CA ILE A 274 -25.03 -11.62 -3.72
C ILE A 274 -26.39 -12.15 -4.24
N PHE A 275 -26.90 -13.23 -3.67
CA PHE A 275 -28.21 -13.76 -4.04
C PHE A 275 -29.34 -12.76 -3.77
N LEU A 276 -29.29 -12.07 -2.61
CA LEU A 276 -30.28 -11.03 -2.27
C LEU A 276 -30.05 -9.72 -3.03
N PHE A 277 -28.78 -9.37 -3.27
CA PHE A 277 -28.37 -8.13 -3.93
C PHE A 277 -27.40 -8.42 -5.09
N PRO A 278 -27.86 -8.85 -6.26
CA PRO A 278 -27.02 -9.20 -7.42
C PRO A 278 -26.00 -8.14 -7.84
N PRO A 279 -26.23 -6.82 -7.69
CA PRO A 279 -25.22 -5.82 -7.99
C PRO A 279 -23.94 -5.92 -7.14
N LEU A 280 -23.93 -6.73 -6.07
CA LEU A 280 -22.71 -7.03 -5.29
C LEU A 280 -21.78 -8.06 -5.96
N TYR A 281 -22.21 -8.71 -7.05
CA TYR A 281 -21.43 -9.69 -7.78
C TYR A 281 -20.23 -9.04 -8.50
N GLY A 282 -19.05 -9.62 -8.36
CA GLY A 282 -17.84 -9.13 -8.99
C GLY A 282 -17.48 -7.69 -8.62
N GLU A 283 -16.97 -6.96 -9.57
CA GLU A 283 -16.60 -5.55 -9.41
C GLU A 283 -17.81 -4.62 -9.31
N GLY A 284 -18.96 -5.01 -9.92
CA GLY A 284 -20.20 -4.22 -9.97
C GLY A 284 -20.28 -3.24 -11.14
N TYR A 285 -19.33 -3.26 -12.10
CA TYR A 285 -19.29 -2.30 -13.20
C TYR A 285 -20.47 -2.41 -14.17
N GLU A 286 -21.09 -3.58 -14.34
CA GLU A 286 -22.32 -3.73 -15.13
C GLU A 286 -23.45 -2.85 -14.56
N SER A 287 -23.64 -2.86 -13.24
CA SER A 287 -24.65 -2.03 -12.57
C SER A 287 -24.32 -0.54 -12.66
N LEU A 288 -23.02 -0.17 -12.62
CA LEU A 288 -22.59 1.21 -12.84
C LEU A 288 -22.92 1.70 -14.24
N GLY A 289 -22.72 0.86 -15.26
CA GLY A 289 -23.08 1.19 -16.63
C GLY A 289 -24.58 1.50 -16.78
N VAL A 290 -25.45 0.79 -16.08
CA VAL A 290 -26.90 1.07 -16.07
C VAL A 290 -27.21 2.42 -15.43
N LEU A 291 -26.58 2.74 -14.27
CA LEU A 291 -26.76 4.03 -13.57
C LEU A 291 -26.26 5.22 -14.40
N LEU A 292 -25.10 5.07 -15.06
CA LEU A 292 -24.49 6.12 -15.86
C LEU A 292 -25.24 6.40 -17.17
N ASN A 293 -25.90 5.39 -17.73
CA ASN A 293 -26.70 5.54 -18.94
C ASN A 293 -28.15 6.00 -18.67
N GLY A 294 -28.51 6.27 -17.39
CA GLY A 294 -29.84 6.76 -17.04
C GLY A 294 -30.97 5.78 -17.36
N LYS A 295 -30.66 4.49 -17.55
CA LYS A 295 -31.69 3.47 -17.78
C LYS A 295 -32.47 3.27 -16.50
N GLU A 296 -33.81 3.22 -16.60
CA GLU A 296 -34.65 2.92 -15.46
C GLU A 296 -34.28 1.54 -14.89
N LEU A 297 -33.85 1.53 -13.64
CA LEU A 297 -33.62 0.30 -12.90
C LEU A 297 -34.98 -0.23 -12.44
N SER A 298 -35.57 -1.10 -13.25
CA SER A 298 -36.66 -1.93 -12.76
C SER A 298 -36.08 -3.00 -11.84
N LEU A 299 -36.53 -3.05 -10.60
CA LEU A 299 -36.16 -4.11 -9.65
C LEU A 299 -36.86 -5.45 -10.03
N ASP A 300 -37.79 -5.40 -10.95
CA ASP A 300 -38.59 -6.55 -11.37
C ASP A 300 -37.72 -7.63 -12.04
N GLY A 301 -37.73 -8.82 -11.47
CA GLY A 301 -37.02 -10.00 -11.95
C GLY A 301 -35.52 -10.03 -11.69
N GLN A 302 -34.93 -8.97 -11.15
CA GLN A 302 -33.49 -8.89 -10.90
C GLN A 302 -33.07 -9.27 -9.48
N THR A 303 -33.99 -9.27 -8.55
CA THR A 303 -33.73 -9.58 -7.14
C THR A 303 -34.94 -10.30 -6.51
N PRO A 304 -34.69 -11.25 -5.58
CA PRO A 304 -35.80 -11.82 -4.77
C PRO A 304 -36.56 -10.79 -3.96
N LEU A 305 -36.01 -9.58 -3.76
CA LEU A 305 -36.63 -8.48 -3.03
C LEU A 305 -37.49 -7.57 -3.92
N ALA A 306 -37.72 -7.93 -5.19
CA ALA A 306 -38.55 -7.15 -6.12
C ALA A 306 -39.99 -6.87 -5.60
N PHE A 307 -40.50 -7.74 -4.71
CA PHE A 307 -41.81 -7.52 -4.06
C PHE A 307 -41.87 -6.26 -3.18
N LEU A 308 -40.73 -5.69 -2.80
CA LEU A 308 -40.62 -4.42 -2.06
C LEU A 308 -40.73 -3.18 -2.98
N ALA A 309 -40.76 -3.36 -4.31
CA ALA A 309 -40.69 -2.28 -5.31
C ALA A 309 -42.02 -1.53 -5.53
N HIS A 310 -42.87 -1.42 -4.50
CA HIS A 310 -44.22 -0.80 -4.61
C HIS A 310 -44.23 0.72 -4.31
N SER A 311 -43.10 1.31 -3.95
CA SER A 311 -42.98 2.72 -3.61
C SER A 311 -41.88 3.41 -4.42
N PRO A 312 -42.01 4.68 -4.80
CA PRO A 312 -40.93 5.46 -5.40
C PRO A 312 -39.62 5.46 -4.55
N TRP A 313 -39.75 5.33 -3.23
CA TRP A 313 -38.62 5.25 -2.29
C TRP A 313 -37.89 3.91 -2.27
N SER A 314 -38.46 2.87 -2.88
CA SER A 314 -37.82 1.54 -2.87
C SER A 314 -36.48 1.49 -3.57
N VAL A 315 -36.32 2.24 -4.68
CA VAL A 315 -35.07 2.31 -5.42
C VAL A 315 -33.94 2.95 -4.61
N PRO A 316 -34.05 4.18 -4.06
CA PRO A 316 -32.98 4.75 -3.25
C PRO A 316 -32.68 3.95 -1.98
N ILE A 317 -33.70 3.33 -1.34
CA ILE A 317 -33.51 2.45 -0.17
C ILE A 317 -32.73 1.20 -0.56
N PHE A 318 -33.04 0.55 -1.68
CA PHE A 318 -32.34 -0.63 -2.18
C PHE A 318 -30.87 -0.33 -2.46
N PHE A 319 -30.58 0.80 -3.13
CA PHE A 319 -29.20 1.22 -3.38
C PHE A 319 -28.47 1.65 -2.11
N MET A 320 -29.14 2.25 -1.15
CA MET A 320 -28.56 2.53 0.16
C MET A 320 -28.14 1.24 0.88
N LEU A 321 -28.94 0.18 0.81
CA LEU A 321 -28.58 -1.13 1.36
C LEU A 321 -27.37 -1.72 0.62
N ILE A 322 -27.31 -1.63 -0.71
CA ILE A 322 -26.16 -2.08 -1.50
C ILE A 322 -24.89 -1.33 -1.08
N LEU A 323 -24.97 0.00 -0.90
CA LEU A 323 -23.86 0.83 -0.43
C LEU A 323 -23.30 0.31 0.90
N LEU A 324 -24.18 0.01 1.85
CA LEU A 324 -23.77 -0.52 3.16
C LEU A 324 -23.22 -1.95 3.05
N LEU A 325 -23.85 -2.81 2.27
CA LEU A 325 -23.52 -4.23 2.17
C LEU A 325 -22.29 -4.53 1.30
N LYS A 326 -21.92 -3.63 0.35
CA LYS A 326 -20.71 -3.81 -0.48
C LYS A 326 -19.45 -3.92 0.37
N VAL A 327 -19.38 -3.20 1.48
CA VAL A 327 -18.25 -3.27 2.41
C VAL A 327 -18.13 -4.67 3.02
N PHE A 328 -19.26 -5.30 3.39
CA PHE A 328 -19.28 -6.67 3.91
C PHE A 328 -18.89 -7.68 2.83
N SER A 329 -19.51 -7.60 1.64
CA SER A 329 -19.22 -8.55 0.54
C SER A 329 -17.76 -8.50 0.11
N MET A 330 -17.17 -7.30 0.00
CA MET A 330 -15.74 -7.12 -0.28
C MET A 330 -14.87 -7.75 0.81
N THR A 331 -15.18 -7.46 2.07
CA THR A 331 -14.37 -7.94 3.20
C THR A 331 -14.48 -9.45 3.36
N LEU A 332 -15.66 -10.04 3.18
CA LEU A 332 -15.88 -11.48 3.19
C LEU A 332 -15.07 -12.18 2.08
N THR A 333 -15.05 -11.58 0.88
CA THR A 333 -14.25 -12.11 -0.24
C THR A 333 -12.78 -12.18 0.12
N ASN A 334 -12.19 -11.08 0.58
CA ASN A 334 -10.76 -11.03 0.91
C ASN A 334 -10.41 -11.88 2.14
N ALA A 335 -11.22 -11.79 3.20
CA ALA A 335 -11.01 -12.54 4.42
C ALA A 335 -11.21 -14.05 4.22
N GLY A 336 -12.10 -14.47 3.34
CA GLY A 336 -12.35 -15.87 3.00
C GLY A 336 -11.30 -16.50 2.08
N GLY A 337 -10.25 -15.78 1.71
CA GLY A 337 -9.13 -16.30 0.91
C GLY A 337 -9.13 -15.89 -0.56
N GLY A 338 -10.10 -15.08 -0.98
CA GLY A 338 -10.08 -14.43 -2.29
C GLY A 338 -8.96 -13.37 -2.37
N VAL A 339 -8.58 -13.02 -3.59
CA VAL A 339 -7.54 -12.01 -3.88
C VAL A 339 -8.14 -10.89 -4.70
N GLY A 340 -8.16 -9.68 -4.13
CA GLY A 340 -8.67 -8.50 -4.82
C GLY A 340 -8.45 -7.21 -4.04
N GLY A 341 -8.81 -6.08 -4.68
CA GLY A 341 -8.61 -4.74 -4.16
C GLY A 341 -9.84 -4.11 -3.53
N THR A 342 -9.58 -3.05 -2.76
CA THR A 342 -10.62 -2.17 -2.20
C THR A 342 -10.96 -1.01 -3.16
N PHE A 343 -10.18 -0.82 -4.21
CA PHE A 343 -10.28 0.31 -5.13
C PHE A 343 -11.60 0.30 -5.92
N GLY A 344 -11.86 -0.76 -6.71
CA GLY A 344 -13.13 -0.92 -7.45
C GLY A 344 -14.37 -0.83 -6.56
N PRO A 345 -14.45 -1.59 -5.44
CA PRO A 345 -15.52 -1.43 -4.47
C PRO A 345 -15.72 0.00 -3.97
N THR A 346 -14.65 0.78 -3.78
CA THR A 346 -14.76 2.19 -3.38
C THR A 346 -15.40 3.03 -4.47
N LEU A 347 -14.99 2.85 -5.73
CA LEU A 347 -15.62 3.54 -6.87
C LEU A 347 -17.11 3.19 -6.97
N PHE A 348 -17.44 1.90 -6.86
CA PHE A 348 -18.82 1.42 -6.91
C PHE A 348 -19.70 2.03 -5.81
N VAL A 349 -19.23 2.00 -4.55
CA VAL A 349 -19.97 2.60 -3.43
C VAL A 349 -20.13 4.12 -3.62
N GLY A 350 -19.09 4.78 -4.16
CA GLY A 350 -19.15 6.22 -4.47
C GLY A 350 -20.18 6.57 -5.53
N ALA A 351 -20.24 5.77 -6.59
CA ALA A 351 -21.27 5.92 -7.63
C ALA A 351 -22.69 5.80 -7.07
N ILE A 352 -22.91 4.78 -6.24
CA ILE A 352 -24.19 4.59 -5.56
C ILE A 352 -24.49 5.73 -4.61
N ALA A 353 -23.50 6.23 -3.87
CA ALA A 353 -23.68 7.39 -2.98
C ALA A 353 -24.14 8.62 -3.77
N GLY A 354 -23.52 8.89 -4.92
CA GLY A 354 -23.95 9.95 -5.83
C GLY A 354 -25.36 9.78 -6.33
N PHE A 355 -25.71 8.58 -6.80
CA PHE A 355 -27.06 8.25 -7.26
C PHE A 355 -28.11 8.43 -6.16
N VAL A 356 -27.89 7.85 -4.98
CA VAL A 356 -28.85 7.93 -3.85
C VAL A 356 -29.07 9.37 -3.43
N VAL A 357 -28.02 10.19 -3.33
CA VAL A 357 -28.16 11.61 -2.97
C VAL A 357 -28.97 12.35 -4.03
N ALA A 358 -28.61 12.22 -5.32
CA ALA A 358 -29.31 12.92 -6.39
C ALA A 358 -30.77 12.49 -6.50
N ARG A 359 -31.05 11.19 -6.48
CA ARG A 359 -32.41 10.63 -6.55
C ARG A 359 -33.26 11.08 -5.37
N THR A 360 -32.72 11.02 -4.16
CA THR A 360 -33.43 11.46 -2.94
C THR A 360 -33.75 12.95 -2.99
N LEU A 361 -32.79 13.79 -3.42
CA LEU A 361 -33.01 15.24 -3.57
C LEU A 361 -34.03 15.54 -4.66
N ASN A 362 -34.00 14.86 -5.82
CA ASN A 362 -34.98 15.03 -6.89
C ASN A 362 -36.40 14.67 -6.39
N MET A 363 -36.52 13.60 -5.59
CA MET A 363 -37.84 13.22 -5.01
C MET A 363 -38.33 14.19 -3.94
N LEU A 364 -37.45 14.78 -3.13
CA LEU A 364 -37.81 15.76 -2.11
C LEU A 364 -38.18 17.13 -2.71
N PHE A 365 -37.58 17.49 -3.84
CA PHE A 365 -37.83 18.75 -4.54
C PHE A 365 -38.70 18.56 -5.80
N ASP A 366 -39.46 17.46 -5.87
CA ASP A 366 -40.38 17.18 -6.98
C ASP A 366 -41.40 18.34 -7.12
N GLY A 367 -41.56 18.85 -8.38
CA GLY A 367 -42.37 20.04 -8.67
C GLY A 367 -41.61 21.37 -8.60
N THR A 368 -40.31 21.40 -8.22
CA THR A 368 -39.48 22.59 -8.35
C THR A 368 -38.73 22.60 -9.68
N ALA A 369 -38.30 23.80 -10.15
CA ALA A 369 -37.54 23.94 -11.41
C ALA A 369 -36.10 23.36 -11.37
N THR A 370 -35.70 22.71 -10.30
CA THR A 370 -34.38 22.15 -10.08
C THR A 370 -34.40 20.63 -10.30
N SER A 371 -34.03 20.18 -11.51
CA SER A 371 -33.71 18.78 -11.75
C SER A 371 -32.20 18.59 -11.57
N ILE A 372 -31.81 17.72 -10.64
CA ILE A 372 -30.41 17.37 -10.38
C ILE A 372 -29.98 16.24 -11.32
N PRO A 373 -28.90 16.41 -12.11
CA PRO A 373 -28.44 15.37 -13.06
C PRO A 373 -27.81 14.17 -12.32
N GLU A 374 -28.54 13.06 -12.25
CA GLU A 374 -28.13 11.86 -11.49
C GLU A 374 -26.80 11.30 -12.00
N GLN A 375 -26.55 11.29 -13.33
CA GLN A 375 -25.32 10.79 -13.94
C GLN A 375 -24.07 11.57 -13.48
N ASN A 376 -24.18 12.90 -13.43
CA ASN A 376 -23.10 13.76 -12.95
C ASN A 376 -22.78 13.44 -11.47
N PHE A 377 -23.81 13.23 -10.65
CA PHE A 377 -23.66 12.91 -9.23
C PHE A 377 -23.06 11.52 -9.02
N VAL A 378 -23.38 10.55 -9.87
CA VAL A 378 -22.77 9.21 -9.86
C VAL A 378 -21.25 9.34 -10.03
N LEU A 379 -20.78 10.06 -11.07
CA LEU A 379 -19.34 10.24 -11.32
C LEU A 379 -18.65 11.03 -10.22
N VAL A 380 -19.25 12.14 -9.78
CA VAL A 380 -18.68 12.98 -8.72
C VAL A 380 -18.67 12.23 -7.38
N GLY A 381 -19.66 11.38 -7.10
CA GLY A 381 -19.68 10.51 -5.94
C GLY A 381 -18.56 9.47 -5.96
N MET A 382 -18.22 8.89 -7.14
CA MET A 382 -17.06 7.99 -7.29
C MET A 382 -15.78 8.66 -6.80
N ALA A 383 -15.52 9.91 -7.27
CA ALA A 383 -14.34 10.67 -6.85
C ALA A 383 -14.39 11.02 -5.36
N GLY A 384 -15.55 11.46 -4.84
CA GLY A 384 -15.71 11.84 -3.44
C GLY A 384 -15.40 10.69 -2.48
N LEU A 385 -15.96 9.50 -2.72
CA LEU A 385 -15.70 8.35 -1.85
C LEU A 385 -14.25 7.86 -1.96
N MET A 386 -13.71 7.82 -3.17
CA MET A 386 -12.30 7.46 -3.38
C MET A 386 -11.36 8.43 -2.65
N ALA A 387 -11.61 9.73 -2.77
CA ALA A 387 -10.83 10.76 -2.07
C ALA A 387 -10.85 10.58 -0.54
N GLY A 388 -12.00 10.20 0.03
CA GLY A 388 -12.13 9.94 1.47
C GLY A 388 -11.46 8.64 1.92
N VAL A 389 -11.77 7.51 1.29
CA VAL A 389 -11.28 6.18 1.72
C VAL A 389 -9.79 6.02 1.51
N MET A 390 -9.27 6.46 0.35
CA MET A 390 -7.86 6.33 0.00
C MET A 390 -7.02 7.51 0.45
N GLN A 391 -7.65 8.62 0.84
CA GLN A 391 -7.02 9.89 1.17
C GLN A 391 -6.11 10.40 0.03
N ALA A 392 -6.60 10.27 -1.20
CA ALA A 392 -5.92 10.60 -2.44
C ALA A 392 -6.86 11.43 -3.35
N PRO A 393 -7.13 12.70 -3.00
CA PRO A 393 -8.08 13.54 -3.73
C PRO A 393 -7.64 13.85 -5.17
N MET A 394 -6.34 14.10 -5.42
CA MET A 394 -5.86 14.38 -6.77
C MET A 394 -6.03 13.16 -7.67
N THR A 395 -5.64 12.00 -7.19
CA THR A 395 -5.85 10.74 -7.92
C THR A 395 -7.32 10.51 -8.26
N ALA A 396 -8.22 10.76 -7.30
CA ALA A 396 -9.66 10.58 -7.51
C ALA A 396 -10.23 11.54 -8.56
N ILE A 397 -9.86 12.82 -8.50
CA ILE A 397 -10.32 13.86 -9.44
C ILE A 397 -9.88 13.52 -10.87
N PHE A 398 -8.57 13.28 -11.06
CA PHE A 398 -8.04 13.03 -12.40
C PHE A 398 -8.47 11.66 -12.95
N LEU A 399 -8.59 10.65 -12.09
CA LEU A 399 -9.09 9.34 -12.52
C LEU A 399 -10.50 9.46 -13.09
N ILE A 400 -11.41 10.10 -12.36
CA ILE A 400 -12.80 10.23 -12.83
C ILE A 400 -12.89 11.11 -14.06
N ALA A 401 -12.11 12.20 -14.15
CA ALA A 401 -12.04 13.03 -15.34
C ALA A 401 -11.57 12.23 -16.57
N GLU A 402 -10.49 11.43 -16.43
CA GLU A 402 -9.96 10.63 -17.55
C GLU A 402 -10.91 9.49 -17.96
N ILE A 403 -11.53 8.76 -17.02
CA ILE A 403 -12.42 7.63 -17.35
C ILE A 403 -13.80 8.07 -17.85
N SER A 404 -14.24 9.30 -17.55
CA SER A 404 -15.48 9.88 -18.08
C SER A 404 -15.30 10.55 -19.45
N GLY A 405 -14.07 10.60 -19.95
CA GLY A 405 -13.75 11.15 -21.26
C GLY A 405 -13.63 12.68 -21.34
N GLY A 406 -13.61 13.39 -20.20
CA GLY A 406 -13.49 14.85 -20.21
C GLY A 406 -13.37 15.51 -18.83
N TYR A 407 -13.15 16.82 -18.87
CA TYR A 407 -12.98 17.67 -17.69
C TYR A 407 -14.20 18.55 -17.39
N ASP A 408 -15.36 18.26 -17.97
CA ASP A 408 -16.57 19.08 -17.84
C ASP A 408 -17.08 19.17 -16.40
N LEU A 409 -16.85 18.12 -15.62
CA LEU A 409 -17.21 18.06 -14.19
C LEU A 409 -16.03 18.38 -13.25
N PHE A 410 -14.95 19.01 -13.75
CA PHE A 410 -13.73 19.21 -12.97
C PHE A 410 -13.97 19.99 -11.67
N LEU A 411 -14.77 21.08 -11.74
CA LEU A 411 -15.10 21.87 -10.55
C LEU A 411 -15.91 21.10 -9.51
N PRO A 412 -17.01 20.40 -9.84
CA PRO A 412 -17.68 19.51 -8.91
C PRO A 412 -16.80 18.40 -8.33
N LEU A 413 -15.93 17.79 -9.16
CA LEU A 413 -14.99 16.77 -8.74
C LEU A 413 -14.03 17.29 -7.66
N ILE A 414 -13.43 18.49 -7.88
CA ILE A 414 -12.55 19.12 -6.89
C ILE A 414 -13.32 19.39 -5.59
N LEU A 415 -14.49 20.04 -5.70
CA LEU A 415 -15.28 20.45 -4.54
C LEU A 415 -15.66 19.25 -3.67
N THR A 416 -16.29 18.26 -4.27
CA THR A 416 -16.79 17.07 -3.56
C THR A 416 -15.66 16.23 -2.99
N SER A 417 -14.57 16.00 -3.77
CA SER A 417 -13.42 15.23 -3.32
C SER A 417 -12.69 15.90 -2.15
N THR A 418 -12.52 17.22 -2.21
CA THR A 418 -11.86 17.98 -1.14
C THR A 418 -12.68 17.96 0.15
N ILE A 419 -14.01 18.11 0.06
CA ILE A 419 -14.92 18.07 1.21
C ILE A 419 -14.93 16.65 1.81
N ALA A 420 -15.04 15.61 0.99
CA ALA A 420 -15.05 14.23 1.44
C ALA A 420 -13.71 13.86 2.11
N PHE A 421 -12.57 14.23 1.50
CA PHE A 421 -11.24 14.06 2.08
C PHE A 421 -11.12 14.78 3.43
N GLY A 422 -11.49 16.08 3.49
CA GLY A 422 -11.42 16.89 4.71
C GLY A 422 -12.27 16.30 5.83
N THR A 423 -13.53 15.93 5.54
CA THR A 423 -14.45 15.29 6.49
C THR A 423 -13.88 13.97 7.02
N THR A 424 -13.33 13.14 6.14
CA THR A 424 -12.73 11.87 6.55
C THR A 424 -11.47 12.10 7.38
N ARG A 425 -10.61 13.02 6.98
CA ARG A 425 -9.32 13.30 7.64
C ARG A 425 -9.44 13.79 9.07
N ILE A 426 -10.54 14.51 9.41
CA ILE A 426 -10.84 14.95 10.77
C ILE A 426 -11.00 13.75 11.71
N VAL A 427 -11.61 12.65 11.23
CA VAL A 427 -11.94 11.47 12.04
C VAL A 427 -10.93 10.35 11.89
N GLU A 428 -10.39 10.16 10.68
CA GLU A 428 -9.47 9.09 10.31
C GLU A 428 -8.14 9.68 9.82
N LYS A 429 -7.10 9.60 10.67
CA LYS A 429 -5.77 10.16 10.36
C LYS A 429 -5.10 9.48 9.15
N TYR A 430 -5.37 8.19 8.94
CA TYR A 430 -4.72 7.36 7.93
C TYR A 430 -5.71 6.82 6.91
N SER A 431 -5.27 6.67 5.66
CA SER A 431 -6.04 5.97 4.62
C SER A 431 -6.23 4.49 4.98
N ILE A 432 -7.13 3.79 4.28
CA ILE A 432 -7.32 2.34 4.49
C ILE A 432 -6.02 1.54 4.28
N TYR A 433 -5.13 1.99 3.38
CA TYR A 433 -3.86 1.33 3.10
C TYR A 433 -2.81 1.58 4.18
N THR A 434 -2.61 2.85 4.55
CA THR A 434 -1.62 3.24 5.55
C THR A 434 -2.03 2.82 6.96
N LYS A 435 -3.34 2.77 7.27
CA LYS A 435 -3.85 2.34 8.57
C LYS A 435 -3.53 0.86 8.86
N ARG A 436 -3.59 -0.02 7.85
CA ARG A 436 -3.17 -1.42 7.97
C ARG A 436 -1.68 -1.57 8.33
N ILE A 437 -0.84 -0.70 7.78
CA ILE A 437 0.60 -0.70 8.05
C ILE A 437 0.88 -0.08 9.43
N ALA A 438 0.20 1.03 9.76
CA ALA A 438 0.32 1.70 11.04
C ALA A 438 -0.05 0.80 12.22
N GLN A 439 -1.12 -0.01 12.08
CA GLN A 439 -1.54 -0.97 13.11
C GLN A 439 -0.49 -2.05 13.39
N ARG A 440 0.40 -2.33 12.44
CA ARG A 440 1.53 -3.26 12.58
C ARG A 440 2.81 -2.58 13.09
N GLY A 441 2.77 -1.26 13.36
CA GLY A 441 3.95 -0.48 13.72
C GLY A 441 4.97 -0.36 12.57
N GLU A 442 4.52 -0.48 11.32
CA GLU A 442 5.36 -0.58 10.14
C GLU A 442 5.29 0.65 9.23
N LEU A 443 4.57 1.70 9.64
CA LEU A 443 4.43 2.91 8.84
C LEU A 443 5.67 3.79 9.01
N LEU A 444 6.44 3.93 7.95
CA LEU A 444 7.37 5.03 7.80
C LEU A 444 6.56 6.27 7.43
N THR A 445 6.54 7.25 8.32
CA THR A 445 6.02 8.58 8.00
C THR A 445 6.96 9.26 7.01
N HIS A 446 6.50 10.34 6.36
CA HIS A 446 7.26 11.17 5.40
C HIS A 446 8.58 11.80 5.96
N ASP A 447 9.03 11.40 7.15
CA ASP A 447 10.31 11.81 7.69
C ASP A 447 11.44 11.11 6.91
N SER A 448 12.11 11.89 6.09
CA SER A 448 13.39 11.52 5.47
C SER A 448 14.36 10.93 6.50
N ASP A 449 14.24 11.36 7.74
CA ASP A 449 15.00 10.92 8.90
C ASP A 449 14.82 9.42 9.20
N GLN A 450 13.60 8.91 9.20
CA GLN A 450 13.36 7.48 9.42
C GLN A 450 13.75 6.59 8.22
N ALA A 451 13.66 7.14 7.00
CA ALA A 451 14.10 6.42 5.81
C ALA A 451 15.62 6.19 5.83
N VAL A 452 16.38 7.21 6.19
CA VAL A 452 17.86 7.12 6.32
C VAL A 452 18.25 6.15 7.42
N LEU A 453 17.61 6.18 8.59
CA LEU A 453 17.88 5.24 9.69
C LEU A 453 17.56 3.78 9.31
N THR A 454 16.62 3.55 8.40
CA THR A 454 16.31 2.21 7.90
C THR A 454 17.36 1.68 6.91
N LEU A 455 18.05 2.57 6.21
CA LEU A 455 19.11 2.22 5.25
C LEU A 455 20.46 1.97 5.93
N LEU A 456 20.72 2.66 7.06
CA LEU A 456 21.95 2.50 7.84
C LEU A 456 21.97 1.14 8.54
N LYS A 457 23.05 0.38 8.31
CA LYS A 457 23.34 -0.86 9.05
C LYS A 457 24.28 -0.57 10.20
N VAL A 458 24.18 -1.34 11.26
CA VAL A 458 25.12 -1.26 12.39
C VAL A 458 26.55 -1.46 11.91
N SER A 459 26.77 -2.41 10.97
CA SER A 459 28.08 -2.66 10.34
C SER A 459 28.77 -1.43 9.73
N ASP A 460 27.98 -0.46 9.27
CA ASP A 460 28.48 0.73 8.56
C ASP A 460 28.95 1.83 9.53
N VAL A 461 28.57 1.71 10.80
CA VAL A 461 28.84 2.70 11.85
C VAL A 461 29.64 2.14 13.04
N ILE A 462 30.06 0.87 12.99
CA ILE A 462 30.93 0.30 14.02
C ILE A 462 32.30 0.94 13.94
N GLU A 463 32.81 1.36 15.10
CA GLU A 463 34.17 1.82 15.29
C GLU A 463 34.95 0.72 16.00
N THR A 464 36.08 0.26 15.42
CA THR A 464 36.87 -0.89 15.90
C THR A 464 38.23 -0.49 16.44
N ASP A 465 38.59 0.78 16.37
CA ASP A 465 39.91 1.31 16.76
C ASP A 465 40.02 1.66 18.25
N PHE A 466 39.49 0.77 19.11
CA PHE A 466 39.59 0.89 20.56
C PHE A 466 40.61 -0.10 21.11
N SER A 467 41.52 0.41 21.94
CA SER A 467 42.49 -0.42 22.66
C SER A 467 41.76 -1.16 23.79
N THR A 468 41.85 -2.49 23.80
CA THR A 468 41.21 -3.35 24.77
C THR A 468 42.11 -3.68 25.95
N VAL A 469 41.55 -3.94 27.12
CA VAL A 469 42.26 -4.41 28.31
C VAL A 469 41.56 -5.65 28.88
N LYS A 470 42.29 -6.48 29.62
CA LYS A 470 41.71 -7.64 30.29
C LYS A 470 41.23 -7.26 31.68
N ILE A 471 40.23 -7.99 32.19
CA ILE A 471 39.67 -7.73 33.51
C ILE A 471 40.68 -7.85 34.66
N ASP A 472 41.66 -8.73 34.49
CA ASP A 472 42.70 -9.01 35.46
C ASP A 472 43.98 -8.16 35.26
N ASP A 473 44.05 -7.31 34.23
CA ASP A 473 45.21 -6.43 34.01
C ASP A 473 45.36 -5.46 35.19
N THR A 474 46.63 -5.10 35.48
CA THR A 474 46.96 -4.14 36.53
C THR A 474 46.72 -2.70 36.10
N LEU A 475 46.63 -1.77 37.06
CA LEU A 475 46.51 -0.34 36.77
C LEU A 475 47.70 0.14 35.89
N GLY A 476 48.93 -0.36 36.13
CA GLY A 476 50.10 -0.04 35.34
C GLY A 476 49.91 -0.39 33.88
N ARG A 477 49.41 -1.58 33.56
CA ARG A 477 49.10 -1.99 32.18
C ARG A 477 47.99 -1.12 31.57
N LEU A 478 46.95 -0.79 32.32
CA LEU A 478 45.89 0.10 31.87
C LEU A 478 46.44 1.49 31.49
N VAL A 479 47.29 2.07 32.34
CA VAL A 479 47.93 3.38 32.08
C VAL A 479 48.81 3.35 30.84
N GLU A 480 49.57 2.27 30.62
CA GLU A 480 50.34 2.07 29.40
C GLU A 480 49.44 2.09 28.16
N VAL A 481 48.36 1.33 28.14
CA VAL A 481 47.38 1.31 27.05
C VAL A 481 46.73 2.68 26.84
N VAL A 482 46.44 3.41 27.90
CA VAL A 482 45.90 4.77 27.84
C VAL A 482 46.88 5.73 27.20
N SER A 483 48.17 5.61 27.51
CA SER A 483 49.22 6.49 26.98
C SER A 483 49.43 6.34 25.46
N GLU A 484 49.16 5.17 24.92
CA GLU A 484 49.31 4.84 23.49
C GLU A 484 48.01 5.08 22.69
N SER A 485 46.87 5.23 23.38
CA SER A 485 45.55 5.32 22.74
C SER A 485 45.15 6.76 22.45
N THR A 486 44.44 6.97 21.35
CA THR A 486 43.79 8.23 21.02
C THR A 486 42.32 8.28 21.53
N ARG A 487 41.84 7.19 22.12
CA ARG A 487 40.48 7.04 22.59
C ARG A 487 40.39 7.19 24.12
N ASN A 488 39.24 7.64 24.61
CA ASN A 488 38.99 7.89 26.04
C ASN A 488 38.18 6.78 26.70
N ILE A 489 37.87 5.70 25.99
CA ILE A 489 37.10 4.55 26.47
C ILE A 489 37.85 3.29 26.11
N PHE A 490 38.00 2.39 27.08
CA PHE A 490 38.77 1.16 26.97
C PHE A 490 37.85 -0.02 27.28
N PRO A 491 37.47 -0.85 26.30
CA PRO A 491 36.67 -2.04 26.51
C PRO A 491 37.43 -3.06 27.35
N VAL A 492 36.75 -3.62 28.35
CA VAL A 492 37.27 -4.66 29.24
C VAL A 492 36.76 -6.01 28.79
N LEU A 493 37.70 -6.93 28.49
CA LEU A 493 37.39 -8.25 27.97
C LEU A 493 37.83 -9.34 28.96
N ASP A 494 37.16 -10.50 28.88
CA ASP A 494 37.62 -11.71 29.57
C ASP A 494 38.73 -12.45 28.74
N SER A 495 39.11 -13.62 29.23
CA SER A 495 40.15 -14.48 28.57
C SER A 495 39.71 -15.02 27.21
N VAL A 496 38.39 -14.98 26.87
CA VAL A 496 37.79 -15.48 25.64
C VAL A 496 37.24 -14.35 24.76
N ASP A 497 37.73 -13.13 24.96
CA ASP A 497 37.35 -11.89 24.24
C ASP A 497 35.88 -11.51 24.33
N ARG A 498 35.17 -11.91 25.40
CA ARG A 498 33.82 -11.47 25.69
C ARG A 498 33.84 -10.14 26.43
N PHE A 499 32.95 -9.25 26.03
CA PHE A 499 32.79 -7.94 26.66
C PHE A 499 32.25 -8.07 28.09
N GLN A 500 32.97 -7.52 29.06
CA GLN A 500 32.60 -7.49 30.47
C GLN A 500 32.14 -6.09 30.91
N GLY A 501 32.78 -5.05 30.38
CA GLY A 501 32.50 -3.66 30.72
C GLY A 501 33.47 -2.72 29.98
N PHE A 502 33.55 -1.52 30.44
CA PHE A 502 34.53 -0.54 29.95
C PHE A 502 35.09 0.31 31.06
N VAL A 503 36.26 0.87 30.84
CA VAL A 503 36.87 1.91 31.69
C VAL A 503 36.93 3.19 30.88
N SER A 504 36.51 4.33 31.43
CA SER A 504 36.73 5.62 30.81
C SER A 504 37.96 6.30 31.39
N LEU A 505 38.59 7.18 30.62
CA LEU A 505 39.75 7.98 31.09
C LEU A 505 39.37 8.78 32.37
N GLU A 506 38.09 9.16 32.52
CA GLU A 506 37.63 9.88 33.73
C GLU A 506 37.70 9.03 34.96
N ASP A 507 37.44 7.72 34.86
CA ASP A 507 37.41 6.80 35.99
C ASP A 507 38.76 6.62 36.64
N ILE A 508 39.82 6.69 35.85
CA ILE A 508 41.22 6.46 36.31
C ILE A 508 42.01 7.75 36.43
N ARG A 509 41.45 8.91 36.08
CA ARG A 509 42.16 10.20 36.01
C ARG A 509 42.94 10.55 37.27
N LYS A 510 42.42 10.19 38.45
CA LYS A 510 43.07 10.49 39.76
C LYS A 510 44.17 9.48 40.07
N ASP A 511 43.95 8.22 39.73
CA ASP A 511 44.77 7.11 40.18
C ASP A 511 45.88 6.77 39.16
N MET A 512 45.75 7.20 37.90
CA MET A 512 46.78 6.99 36.88
C MET A 512 48.14 7.63 37.17
N PHE A 513 48.21 8.54 38.14
CA PHE A 513 49.49 9.16 38.57
C PHE A 513 50.07 8.55 39.84
N ARG A 514 49.40 7.54 40.44
CA ARG A 514 49.84 6.86 41.66
C ARG A 514 50.63 5.61 41.30
N THR A 515 51.91 5.79 41.03
CA THR A 515 52.80 4.70 40.55
C THR A 515 52.99 3.59 41.59
N ASP A 516 52.79 3.89 42.90
CA ASP A 516 52.80 2.95 44.00
C ASP A 516 51.62 1.95 44.02
N GLU A 517 50.52 2.30 43.34
CA GLU A 517 49.33 1.46 43.23
C GLU A 517 49.26 0.66 41.94
N TYR A 518 50.25 0.77 41.02
CA TYR A 518 50.23 0.16 39.69
C TYR A 518 50.14 -1.37 39.69
N GLU A 519 50.71 -2.02 40.67
CA GLU A 519 50.73 -3.47 40.81
C GLU A 519 49.57 -3.99 41.72
N THR A 520 48.94 -3.11 42.52
CA THR A 520 47.94 -3.51 43.50
C THR A 520 46.52 -3.31 43.05
N LEU A 521 46.28 -2.31 42.18
CA LEU A 521 44.96 -2.06 41.61
C LEU A 521 44.85 -2.72 40.24
N HIS A 522 43.65 -3.26 40.00
CA HIS A 522 43.32 -3.95 38.73
C HIS A 522 42.20 -3.23 37.98
N VAL A 523 42.05 -3.54 36.67
CA VAL A 523 41.08 -2.97 35.78
C VAL A 523 39.66 -3.14 36.31
N PHE A 524 39.30 -4.25 36.96
CA PHE A 524 37.99 -4.49 37.54
C PHE A 524 37.60 -3.48 38.65
N ASN A 525 38.58 -2.81 39.28
CA ASN A 525 38.27 -1.78 40.27
C ASN A 525 37.71 -0.50 39.67
N PHE A 526 37.97 -0.25 38.39
CA PHE A 526 37.55 0.95 37.66
C PHE A 526 36.48 0.68 36.61
N MET A 527 36.21 -0.61 36.36
CA MET A 527 35.30 -1.03 35.31
C MET A 527 33.85 -0.66 35.60
N ARG A 528 33.16 -0.12 34.60
CA ARG A 528 31.71 0.09 34.58
C ARG A 528 31.04 -0.94 33.70
N SER A 529 29.88 -1.44 34.14
CA SER A 529 29.03 -2.26 33.29
C SER A 529 28.30 -1.38 32.26
N ALA A 530 28.14 -1.88 31.03
CA ALA A 530 27.30 -1.21 30.07
C ALA A 530 25.80 -1.43 30.42
N GLU A 531 25.02 -0.36 30.36
CA GLU A 531 23.57 -0.44 30.61
C GLU A 531 22.85 -1.21 29.49
N GLU A 532 23.33 -1.08 28.24
CA GLU A 532 22.77 -1.73 27.06
C GLU A 532 23.89 -2.16 26.09
N TYR A 533 23.60 -3.20 25.29
CA TYR A 533 24.47 -3.71 24.23
C TYR A 533 23.78 -3.59 22.88
N VAL A 534 24.55 -3.33 21.83
CA VAL A 534 24.09 -3.38 20.43
C VAL A 534 24.56 -4.69 19.83
N TYR A 535 23.69 -5.41 19.12
CA TYR A 535 24.08 -6.57 18.37
C TYR A 535 24.49 -6.18 16.94
N GLU A 536 25.49 -6.88 16.38
CA GLU A 536 26.02 -6.59 15.03
C GLU A 536 24.92 -6.66 13.95
N ASP A 537 23.90 -7.51 14.15
CA ASP A 537 22.76 -7.73 13.27
C ASP A 537 21.51 -6.92 13.65
N GLU A 538 21.61 -5.99 14.59
CA GLU A 538 20.48 -5.21 15.11
C GLU A 538 20.06 -4.09 14.13
N LYS A 539 18.76 -3.75 14.15
CA LYS A 539 18.24 -2.64 13.33
C LYS A 539 18.59 -1.29 13.96
N MET A 540 18.91 -0.30 13.11
CA MET A 540 19.29 1.03 13.58
C MET A 540 18.20 1.71 14.42
N ASP A 541 16.91 1.51 14.12
CA ASP A 541 15.80 2.04 14.94
C ASP A 541 15.86 1.55 16.39
N SER A 542 16.24 0.29 16.59
CA SER A 542 16.41 -0.28 17.94
C SER A 542 17.63 0.30 18.64
N VAL A 543 18.72 0.48 17.89
CA VAL A 543 19.95 1.10 18.41
C VAL A 543 19.69 2.53 18.86
N MET A 544 18.95 3.32 18.09
CA MET A 544 18.59 4.69 18.44
C MET A 544 17.76 4.75 19.72
N LYS A 545 16.80 3.84 19.90
CA LYS A 545 16.03 3.74 21.15
C LYS A 545 16.90 3.43 22.36
N LYS A 546 17.91 2.56 22.21
CA LYS A 546 18.88 2.28 23.28
C LYS A 546 19.67 3.52 23.66
N PHE A 547 20.09 4.32 22.66
CA PHE A 547 20.75 5.60 22.90
C PHE A 547 19.84 6.63 23.61
N GLU A 548 18.53 6.61 23.33
CA GLU A 548 17.56 7.48 24.02
C GLU A 548 17.38 7.07 25.47
N VAL A 549 17.20 5.77 25.72
CA VAL A 549 16.96 5.22 27.06
C VAL A 549 18.17 5.39 27.97
N THR A 550 19.38 5.05 27.47
CA THR A 550 20.62 5.08 28.27
C THR A 550 21.24 6.47 28.36
N SER A 551 20.85 7.40 27.47
CA SER A 551 21.54 8.69 27.29
C SER A 551 23.04 8.58 27.02
N ALA A 552 23.56 7.39 26.75
CA ALA A 552 24.99 7.14 26.49
C ALA A 552 25.45 7.83 25.20
N TRP A 553 26.75 8.14 25.12
CA TRP A 553 27.39 8.64 23.89
C TRP A 553 27.92 7.51 23.02
N ASN A 554 28.30 6.40 23.63
CA ASN A 554 28.83 5.21 22.99
C ASN A 554 28.14 3.98 23.57
N LEU A 555 27.80 3.01 22.71
CA LEU A 555 27.28 1.70 23.12
C LEU A 555 28.20 0.60 22.56
N PRO A 556 28.53 -0.43 23.37
CA PRO A 556 29.33 -1.54 22.91
C PRO A 556 28.55 -2.41 21.92
N VAL A 557 29.22 -2.85 20.86
CA VAL A 557 28.71 -3.78 19.88
C VAL A 557 29.27 -5.16 20.15
N VAL A 558 28.38 -6.12 20.28
CA VAL A 558 28.72 -7.52 20.57
C VAL A 558 28.00 -8.47 19.63
N ARG A 559 28.56 -9.65 19.45
CA ARG A 559 27.85 -10.78 18.83
C ARG A 559 26.89 -11.45 19.81
N ARG A 560 26.07 -12.36 19.33
CA ARG A 560 25.10 -13.11 20.15
C ARG A 560 25.74 -13.95 21.26
N ASP A 561 27.00 -14.33 21.11
CA ASP A 561 27.82 -15.03 22.11
C ASP A 561 28.55 -14.09 23.08
N ARG A 562 28.28 -12.76 23.03
CA ARG A 562 28.94 -11.66 23.75
C ARG A 562 30.38 -11.37 23.33
N THR A 563 30.88 -11.95 22.23
CA THR A 563 32.19 -11.55 21.70
C THR A 563 32.17 -10.07 21.32
N TYR A 564 33.18 -9.32 21.76
CA TYR A 564 33.30 -7.90 21.47
C TYR A 564 33.60 -7.67 19.98
N VAL A 565 32.96 -6.67 19.39
CA VAL A 565 33.16 -6.27 17.98
C VAL A 565 33.70 -4.85 17.89
N GLY A 566 33.17 -3.92 18.68
CA GLY A 566 33.54 -2.50 18.63
C GLY A 566 32.57 -1.64 19.45
N PHE A 567 32.53 -0.35 19.15
CA PHE A 567 31.53 0.58 19.67
C PHE A 567 30.77 1.24 18.55
N VAL A 568 29.58 1.69 18.84
CA VAL A 568 28.81 2.62 18.02
C VAL A 568 28.64 3.91 18.81
N SER A 569 28.97 5.05 18.18
CA SER A 569 28.82 6.37 18.80
C SER A 569 27.69 7.18 18.15
N LYS A 570 27.04 8.07 18.94
CA LYS A 570 26.05 9.03 18.43
C LYS A 570 26.63 9.89 17.31
N SER A 571 27.91 10.30 17.44
CA SER A 571 28.60 11.12 16.45
C SER A 571 28.81 10.39 15.12
N LYS A 572 29.20 9.10 15.18
CA LYS A 572 29.41 8.29 13.96
C LYS A 572 28.10 8.01 13.25
N ILE A 573 27.03 7.65 14.01
CA ILE A 573 25.68 7.51 13.45
C ILE A 573 25.25 8.82 12.81
N PHE A 574 25.42 9.96 13.48
CA PHE A 574 25.01 11.27 12.95
C PHE A 574 25.80 11.65 11.68
N SER A 575 27.08 11.34 11.61
CA SER A 575 27.89 11.58 10.40
C SER A 575 27.43 10.72 9.24
N ALA A 576 27.24 9.41 9.45
CA ALA A 576 26.72 8.49 8.45
C ALA A 576 25.32 8.87 8.01
N TYR A 577 24.45 9.24 8.97
CA TYR A 577 23.11 9.76 8.72
C TYR A 577 23.16 11.01 7.82
N ARG A 578 24.01 11.98 8.12
CA ARG A 578 24.14 13.21 7.33
C ARG A 578 24.69 12.95 5.92
N ASP A 579 25.56 11.98 5.77
CA ASP A 579 26.10 11.62 4.46
C ASP A 579 25.06 10.88 3.61
N GLU A 580 24.28 9.97 4.18
CA GLU A 580 23.14 9.34 3.53
C GLU A 580 22.02 10.37 3.22
N LEU A 581 21.78 11.31 4.13
CA LEU A 581 20.79 12.37 3.93
C LEU A 581 21.18 13.29 2.76
N LYS A 582 22.49 13.56 2.55
CA LYS A 582 22.97 14.28 1.37
C LYS A 582 22.71 13.47 0.09
N VAL A 583 22.89 12.16 0.12
CA VAL A 583 22.60 11.27 -1.02
C VAL A 583 21.08 11.24 -1.30
N VAL A 584 20.27 11.28 -0.24
CA VAL A 584 18.79 11.28 -0.35
C VAL A 584 18.23 12.68 -0.67
N SER A 585 18.92 13.77 -0.27
CA SER A 585 18.44 15.15 -0.40
C SER A 585 19.15 15.98 -1.48
N GLN A 586 20.23 15.51 -2.10
CA GLN A 586 20.86 16.17 -3.24
C GLN A 586 20.16 15.73 -4.52
N ASP A 587 18.95 16.33 -4.74
CA ASP A 587 18.42 16.69 -6.06
C ASP A 587 17.17 17.56 -5.92
#